data_3eb442b4c4d60a0b99843dc94db011be
#
_entry.id   3eb442b4c4d60a0b99843dc94db011be
#
_cell.length_a   1.000
_cell.length_b   1.000
_cell.length_c   1.000
_cell.angle_alpha   90.00
_cell.angle_beta   90.00
_cell.angle_gamma   90.00
#
_symmetry.space_group_name_H-M   'P 1'
#
loop_
_entity.id
_entity.type
_entity.pdbx_description
1 polymer ?
#
loop_
_entity_poly.entity_id
_entity_poly.type
_entity_poly.pdbx_seq_one_letter_code
_entity_poly.pdbx_strand_id
1 'polypeptide(L)'
;MRMRFLTLFAAVGPGAALAQSASAADLSMPPIYNAPPPVYFTWTGWYLGLNGGGGWGQTSHSTTFNAAGLPPVTTHNFNTRGGLAGGTIGYNYQLGQWLVGAEADLDWSNIRGTFNGTVPIAGVGAAAFSLSSQLNWLDTTRVRVGWRWDRVLFYGTAGAAVGGVTATANASAAAGGVGAAVTVADTQTRFGWTAGAGLEYAFNNYLSAKVEYMYVNLGTQTQINVDSVTFNTNIVRAGLNMHF
;
A
#
# COMPACT_ATOMS: atom_id res chain seq x y z
N MET A 1 -76.84 -7.16 -76.22
CA MET A 1 -77.28 -8.33 -77.00
C MET A 1 -77.29 -9.53 -76.03
N ARG A 2 -78.52 -9.96 -75.66
CA ARG A 2 -79.00 -11.31 -75.41
C ARG A 2 -78.08 -12.28 -74.63
N MET A 3 -78.51 -12.63 -73.36
CA MET A 3 -79.36 -13.83 -73.04
C MET A 3 -78.40 -15.09 -72.91
N ARG A 4 -78.46 -15.94 -71.90
CA ARG A 4 -79.54 -16.69 -71.19
C ARG A 4 -78.93 -17.44 -69.99
N PHE A 5 -79.61 -17.41 -68.86
CA PHE A 5 -80.08 -18.46 -67.95
C PHE A 5 -79.51 -19.89 -68.12
N LEU A 6 -79.00 -20.45 -66.99
CA LEU A 6 -79.51 -21.77 -66.59
C LEU A 6 -79.28 -21.96 -65.05
N THR A 7 -80.40 -22.16 -64.35
CA THR A 7 -80.48 -22.66 -63.00
C THR A 7 -80.24 -24.17 -62.95
N LEU A 8 -79.53 -24.68 -61.95
CA LEU A 8 -79.78 -26.06 -61.52
C LEU A 8 -79.70 -26.15 -59.98
N PHE A 9 -80.81 -26.62 -59.41
CA PHE A 9 -80.98 -27.04 -58.04
C PHE A 9 -80.33 -28.40 -57.80
N ALA A 10 -79.63 -28.60 -56.63
CA ALA A 10 -79.52 -29.90 -55.98
C ALA A 10 -79.03 -29.78 -54.56
N ALA A 11 -79.88 -30.04 -53.66
CA ALA A 11 -79.88 -30.99 -52.56
C ALA A 11 -79.02 -30.69 -51.34
N VAL A 12 -79.72 -30.37 -50.31
CA VAL A 12 -79.34 -30.28 -48.89
C VAL A 12 -79.02 -31.68 -48.36
N GLY A 13 -77.84 -31.82 -47.72
CA GLY A 13 -77.55 -32.90 -46.79
C GLY A 13 -77.06 -32.32 -45.46
N PRO A 14 -77.65 -32.73 -44.32
CA PRO A 14 -77.14 -32.23 -43.04
C PRO A 14 -75.84 -32.97 -42.66
N GLY A 15 -74.72 -32.34 -42.91
CA GLY A 15 -73.42 -32.77 -42.34
C GLY A 15 -73.29 -32.35 -40.89
N ALA A 16 -73.40 -33.33 -39.99
CA ALA A 16 -73.10 -33.13 -38.59
C ALA A 16 -71.67 -32.61 -38.41
N ALA A 17 -71.53 -31.35 -38.02
CA ALA A 17 -70.26 -30.77 -37.62
C ALA A 17 -69.82 -31.39 -36.28
N LEU A 18 -68.96 -32.36 -36.28
CA LEU A 18 -68.22 -32.80 -35.11
C LEU A 18 -67.31 -31.64 -34.68
N ALA A 19 -67.77 -30.86 -33.70
CA ALA A 19 -66.90 -29.95 -32.99
C ALA A 19 -65.87 -30.76 -32.24
N GLN A 20 -64.65 -30.89 -32.83
CA GLN A 20 -63.50 -31.35 -32.10
C GLN A 20 -63.12 -30.22 -31.16
N SER A 21 -63.38 -30.43 -29.87
CA SER A 21 -62.77 -29.66 -28.81
C SER A 21 -61.21 -29.81 -28.93
N ALA A 22 -60.57 -28.80 -29.47
CA ALA A 22 -59.14 -28.68 -29.38
C ALA A 22 -58.79 -28.61 -27.86
N SER A 23 -58.37 -29.73 -27.28
CA SER A 23 -57.68 -29.71 -26.02
C SER A 23 -56.40 -28.85 -26.25
N ALA A 24 -56.42 -27.62 -25.77
CA ALA A 24 -55.23 -26.86 -25.63
C ALA A 24 -54.31 -27.70 -24.73
N ALA A 25 -53.32 -28.35 -25.36
CA ALA A 25 -52.26 -29.00 -24.61
C ALA A 25 -51.68 -27.94 -23.72
N ASP A 26 -51.82 -28.14 -22.42
CA ASP A 26 -51.14 -27.35 -21.38
C ASP A 26 -49.63 -27.51 -21.63
N LEU A 27 -49.08 -26.59 -22.46
CA LEU A 27 -47.65 -26.48 -22.66
C LEU A 27 -47.14 -26.05 -21.30
N SER A 28 -46.66 -27.03 -20.53
CA SER A 28 -45.91 -26.75 -19.29
C SER A 28 -44.85 -25.70 -19.64
N MET A 29 -45.00 -24.47 -19.09
CA MET A 29 -44.02 -23.42 -19.26
C MET A 29 -42.65 -24.02 -18.88
N PRO A 30 -41.64 -23.91 -19.75
CA PRO A 30 -40.30 -24.34 -19.38
C PRO A 30 -39.96 -23.62 -18.07
N PRO A 31 -39.31 -24.30 -17.11
CA PRO A 31 -38.92 -23.69 -15.85
C PRO A 31 -38.15 -22.39 -16.15
N ILE A 32 -38.61 -21.29 -15.57
CA ILE A 32 -37.93 -20.00 -15.68
C ILE A 32 -36.54 -20.23 -15.04
N TYR A 33 -35.51 -20.42 -15.87
CA TYR A 33 -34.14 -20.49 -15.44
C TYR A 33 -33.74 -19.06 -15.03
N ASN A 34 -33.93 -18.75 -13.75
CA ASN A 34 -33.32 -17.58 -13.16
C ASN A 34 -31.82 -17.80 -13.16
N ALA A 35 -31.15 -17.30 -14.20
CA ALA A 35 -29.68 -17.26 -14.19
C ALA A 35 -29.24 -16.57 -12.89
N PRO A 36 -28.30 -17.14 -12.12
CA PRO A 36 -27.77 -16.48 -10.95
C PRO A 36 -27.29 -15.07 -11.37
N PRO A 37 -27.56 -14.05 -10.54
CA PRO A 37 -27.15 -12.69 -10.87
C PRO A 37 -25.65 -12.68 -11.18
N PRO A 38 -25.21 -11.95 -12.20
CA PRO A 38 -23.78 -11.87 -12.53
C PRO A 38 -23.04 -11.39 -11.28
N VAL A 39 -22.01 -12.13 -10.88
CA VAL A 39 -21.15 -11.77 -9.75
C VAL A 39 -20.29 -10.58 -10.19
N TYR A 40 -20.76 -9.38 -9.87
CA TYR A 40 -19.97 -8.18 -10.11
C TYR A 40 -18.82 -8.12 -9.10
N PHE A 41 -17.63 -7.83 -9.61
CA PHE A 41 -16.48 -7.55 -8.75
C PHE A 41 -16.75 -6.31 -7.89
N THR A 42 -16.55 -6.42 -6.59
CA THR A 42 -16.62 -5.30 -5.64
C THR A 42 -15.33 -5.20 -4.84
N TRP A 43 -14.90 -3.97 -4.60
CA TRP A 43 -13.78 -3.67 -3.72
C TRP A 43 -14.19 -3.57 -2.24
N THR A 44 -15.49 -3.65 -1.94
CA THR A 44 -16.00 -3.59 -0.56
C THR A 44 -15.69 -4.87 0.18
N GLY A 45 -15.04 -4.75 1.32
CA GLY A 45 -14.74 -5.87 2.20
C GLY A 45 -13.41 -5.70 2.92
N TRP A 46 -13.13 -6.66 3.78
CA TRP A 46 -11.84 -6.80 4.43
C TRP A 46 -10.81 -7.39 3.47
N TYR A 47 -9.57 -7.03 3.67
CA TYR A 47 -8.46 -7.68 2.99
C TYR A 47 -7.25 -7.81 3.90
N LEU A 48 -6.48 -8.86 3.65
CA LEU A 48 -5.17 -9.11 4.24
C LEU A 48 -4.15 -9.20 3.12
N GLY A 49 -2.98 -8.62 3.31
CA GLY A 49 -1.94 -8.62 2.30
C GLY A 49 -0.55 -8.83 2.84
N LEU A 50 0.33 -9.20 1.93
CA LEU A 50 1.77 -9.19 2.13
C LEU A 50 2.38 -8.17 1.18
N ASN A 51 3.38 -7.45 1.66
CA ASN A 51 4.05 -6.45 0.87
C ASN A 51 5.57 -6.53 1.05
N GLY A 52 6.29 -5.99 0.07
CA GLY A 52 7.74 -5.86 0.14
C GLY A 52 8.24 -4.83 -0.85
N GLY A 53 9.36 -4.21 -0.52
CA GLY A 53 9.88 -3.13 -1.35
C GLY A 53 11.22 -2.58 -0.90
N GLY A 54 11.54 -1.40 -1.42
CA GLY A 54 12.74 -0.66 -1.07
C GLY A 54 12.44 0.77 -0.69
N GLY A 55 13.26 1.29 0.22
CA GLY A 55 13.20 2.68 0.63
C GLY A 55 14.54 3.39 0.47
N TRP A 56 14.46 4.69 0.22
CA TRP A 56 15.59 5.59 0.19
C TRP A 56 15.20 6.93 0.80
N GLY A 57 16.12 7.54 1.51
CA GLY A 57 15.83 8.79 2.20
C GLY A 57 17.10 9.53 2.60
N GLN A 58 16.90 10.56 3.38
CA GLN A 58 17.96 11.35 3.95
C GLN A 58 17.73 11.49 5.45
N THR A 59 18.80 11.32 6.20
CA THR A 59 18.81 11.64 7.62
C THR A 59 19.68 12.88 7.81
N SER A 60 19.12 13.90 8.46
CA SER A 60 19.82 15.13 8.81
C SER A 60 20.14 15.10 10.28
N HIS A 61 21.42 15.15 10.61
CA HIS A 61 21.92 15.29 11.97
C HIS A 61 22.42 16.73 12.17
N SER A 62 21.83 17.44 13.13
CA SER A 62 22.31 18.77 13.56
C SER A 62 22.87 18.64 14.97
N THR A 63 24.17 18.44 15.05
CA THR A 63 24.88 18.28 16.33
C THR A 63 25.70 19.54 16.62
N THR A 64 25.46 20.14 17.76
CA THR A 64 26.32 21.25 18.27
C THR A 64 27.16 20.72 19.41
N PHE A 65 28.33 20.18 19.13
CA PHE A 65 29.29 19.83 20.15
C PHE A 65 30.10 21.06 20.50
N ASN A 66 29.91 21.60 21.71
CA ASN A 66 30.79 22.60 22.32
C ASN A 66 31.73 21.93 23.34
N ALA A 67 32.70 21.16 22.86
CA ALA A 67 33.81 20.72 23.71
C ALA A 67 34.93 21.73 23.58
N ALA A 68 35.45 22.23 24.71
CA ALA A 68 36.52 23.21 24.75
C ALA A 68 37.73 22.72 23.90
N GLY A 69 38.07 23.46 22.83
CA GLY A 69 39.17 23.16 21.93
C GLY A 69 38.87 22.34 20.70
N LEU A 70 37.63 21.94 20.44
CA LEU A 70 37.20 21.28 19.18
C LEU A 70 36.32 22.22 18.38
N PRO A 71 36.45 22.26 17.04
CA PRO A 71 35.53 23.04 16.20
C PRO A 71 34.12 22.49 16.35
N PRO A 72 33.08 23.35 16.31
CA PRO A 72 31.70 22.90 16.33
C PRO A 72 31.44 21.98 15.13
N VAL A 73 30.98 20.75 15.40
CA VAL A 73 30.66 19.80 14.34
C VAL A 73 29.31 20.23 13.73
N THR A 74 29.36 20.67 12.48
CA THR A 74 28.23 21.12 11.70
C THR A 74 27.42 19.96 11.16
N THR A 75 26.15 20.20 10.89
CA THR A 75 25.14 19.32 10.30
C THR A 75 25.69 18.41 9.20
N HIS A 76 25.52 17.11 9.34
CA HIS A 76 25.85 16.12 8.32
C HIS A 76 24.59 15.44 7.82
N ASN A 77 24.36 15.53 6.52
CA ASN A 77 23.29 14.80 5.84
C ASN A 77 23.89 13.53 5.21
N PHE A 78 23.26 12.40 5.41
CA PHE A 78 23.63 11.18 4.71
C PHE A 78 22.43 10.42 4.19
N ASN A 79 22.63 9.71 3.09
CA ASN A 79 21.59 8.95 2.44
C ASN A 79 21.39 7.62 3.18
N THR A 80 20.11 7.27 3.35
CA THR A 80 19.67 5.97 3.85
C THR A 80 19.05 5.17 2.71
N ARG A 81 19.27 3.86 2.68
CA ARG A 81 18.63 2.94 1.74
C ARG A 81 18.55 1.54 2.31
N GLY A 82 17.56 0.77 1.84
CA GLY A 82 17.38 -0.61 2.26
C GLY A 82 16.05 -1.19 1.78
N GLY A 83 15.76 -2.41 2.20
CA GLY A 83 14.52 -3.10 1.94
C GLY A 83 13.57 -3.06 3.12
N LEU A 84 12.31 -3.38 2.85
CA LEU A 84 11.28 -3.63 3.85
C LEU A 84 10.35 -4.73 3.35
N ALA A 85 9.76 -5.46 4.28
CA ALA A 85 8.72 -6.46 4.00
C ALA A 85 7.80 -6.58 5.20
N GLY A 86 6.52 -6.81 4.94
CA GLY A 86 5.54 -6.85 6.01
C GLY A 86 4.16 -7.32 5.58
N GLY A 87 3.21 -7.04 6.45
CA GLY A 87 1.81 -7.37 6.28
C GLY A 87 0.91 -6.16 6.32
N THR A 88 -0.20 -6.26 5.64
CA THR A 88 -1.25 -5.24 5.53
C THR A 88 -2.58 -5.84 5.95
N ILE A 89 -3.37 -5.09 6.70
CA ILE A 89 -4.79 -5.34 6.93
C ILE A 89 -5.57 -4.08 6.56
N GLY A 90 -6.72 -4.23 5.92
CA GLY A 90 -7.54 -3.08 5.60
C GLY A 90 -8.99 -3.44 5.33
N TYR A 91 -9.80 -2.39 5.28
CA TYR A 91 -11.19 -2.46 4.89
C TYR A 91 -11.50 -1.37 3.88
N ASN A 92 -12.16 -1.76 2.79
CA ASN A 92 -12.61 -0.86 1.74
C ASN A 92 -14.13 -0.78 1.72
N TYR A 93 -14.67 0.40 1.47
CA TYR A 93 -16.07 0.64 1.18
C TYR A 93 -16.22 1.35 -0.15
N GLN A 94 -16.88 0.71 -1.11
CA GLN A 94 -17.06 1.22 -2.45
C GLN A 94 -18.36 1.98 -2.59
N LEU A 95 -18.29 3.20 -3.12
CA LEU A 95 -19.38 4.12 -3.41
C LEU A 95 -19.42 4.41 -4.92
N GLY A 96 -20.05 3.50 -5.68
CA GLY A 96 -20.04 3.61 -7.14
C GLY A 96 -18.64 3.43 -7.74
N GLN A 97 -18.08 4.49 -8.31
CA GLN A 97 -16.71 4.50 -8.84
C GLN A 97 -15.66 4.92 -7.79
N TRP A 98 -16.09 5.50 -6.68
CA TRP A 98 -15.22 5.92 -5.59
C TRP A 98 -15.07 4.81 -4.56
N LEU A 99 -13.95 4.85 -3.88
CA LEU A 99 -13.64 3.95 -2.77
C LEU A 99 -13.08 4.77 -1.63
N VAL A 100 -13.53 4.45 -0.41
CA VAL A 100 -12.94 4.95 0.83
C VAL A 100 -12.59 3.75 1.69
N GLY A 101 -11.43 3.77 2.33
CA GLY A 101 -10.97 2.67 3.16
C GLY A 101 -10.03 3.13 4.25
N ALA A 102 -9.70 2.17 5.11
CA ALA A 102 -8.64 2.28 6.10
C ALA A 102 -7.70 1.09 5.97
N GLU A 103 -6.42 1.33 6.17
CA GLU A 103 -5.35 0.34 6.02
C GLU A 103 -4.36 0.50 7.17
N ALA A 104 -3.90 -0.61 7.74
CA ALA A 104 -2.80 -0.66 8.68
C ALA A 104 -1.74 -1.64 8.16
N ASP A 105 -0.48 -1.24 8.26
CA ASP A 105 0.67 -2.02 7.81
C ASP A 105 1.66 -2.16 8.96
N LEU A 106 2.28 -3.33 9.03
CA LEU A 106 3.44 -3.59 9.89
C LEU A 106 4.57 -4.17 9.05
N ASP A 107 5.64 -3.40 8.90
CA ASP A 107 6.77 -3.74 8.05
C ASP A 107 8.06 -3.87 8.88
N TRP A 108 8.79 -4.95 8.70
CA TRP A 108 10.20 -5.05 9.11
C TRP A 108 11.06 -4.36 8.07
N SER A 109 12.05 -3.60 8.53
CA SER A 109 12.89 -2.77 7.67
C SER A 109 14.36 -2.94 8.01
N ASN A 110 15.22 -2.80 6.98
CA ASN A 110 16.66 -2.66 7.13
C ASN A 110 17.18 -1.39 6.44
N ILE A 111 16.33 -0.38 6.29
CA ILE A 111 16.72 0.91 5.71
C ILE A 111 17.73 1.57 6.65
N ARG A 112 18.96 1.74 6.16
CA ARG A 112 20.08 2.26 6.96
C ARG A 112 20.96 3.20 6.16
N GLY A 113 21.64 4.09 6.88
CA GLY A 113 22.71 4.93 6.36
C GLY A 113 23.85 5.01 7.34
N THR A 114 25.04 5.27 6.84
CA THR A 114 26.25 5.42 7.64
C THR A 114 27.06 6.59 7.11
N PHE A 115 27.55 7.41 8.04
CA PHE A 115 28.50 8.48 7.77
C PHE A 115 29.79 8.17 8.52
N ASN A 116 30.94 8.26 7.83
CA ASN A 116 32.27 8.08 8.41
C ASN A 116 33.04 9.38 8.27
N GLY A 117 33.76 9.74 9.33
CA GLY A 117 34.61 10.92 9.36
C GLY A 117 35.88 10.69 10.17
N THR A 118 36.87 11.57 9.98
CA THR A 118 38.10 11.59 10.77
C THR A 118 38.34 13.00 11.26
N VAL A 119 38.81 13.14 12.51
CA VAL A 119 39.19 14.40 13.11
C VAL A 119 40.66 14.30 13.48
N PRO A 120 41.55 15.19 12.95
CA PRO A 120 42.94 15.23 13.36
C PRO A 120 43.02 15.74 14.82
N ILE A 121 43.78 15.01 15.65
CA ILE A 121 44.08 15.40 17.04
C ILE A 121 45.54 15.73 17.15
N ALA A 122 45.84 16.99 17.49
CA ALA A 122 47.21 17.46 17.60
C ALA A 122 48.03 16.64 18.64
N GLY A 123 49.17 16.11 18.23
CA GLY A 123 50.06 15.29 19.10
C GLY A 123 49.62 13.83 19.28
N VAL A 124 48.46 13.41 18.74
CA VAL A 124 47.91 12.06 18.95
C VAL A 124 47.72 11.31 17.62
N GLY A 125 47.45 12.03 16.53
CA GLY A 125 47.14 11.43 15.23
C GLY A 125 45.75 11.79 14.75
N ALA A 126 44.93 10.80 14.36
CA ALA A 126 43.57 11.01 13.91
C ALA A 126 42.60 10.14 14.70
N ALA A 127 41.48 10.72 15.13
CA ALA A 127 40.33 9.96 15.61
C ALA A 127 39.32 9.70 14.46
N ALA A 128 38.91 8.45 14.28
CA ALA A 128 37.87 8.08 13.35
C ALA A 128 36.51 8.02 14.10
N PHE A 129 35.50 8.50 13.44
CA PHE A 129 34.12 8.36 13.96
C PHE A 129 33.18 7.86 12.87
N SER A 130 32.15 7.15 13.30
CA SER A 130 31.10 6.61 12.43
C SER A 130 29.73 6.85 13.07
N LEU A 131 28.84 7.44 12.31
CA LEU A 131 27.45 7.64 12.69
C LEU A 131 26.58 6.77 11.78
N SER A 132 25.70 5.96 12.36
CA SER A 132 24.73 5.18 11.58
C SER A 132 23.33 5.36 12.12
N SER A 133 22.36 5.32 11.23
CA SER A 133 20.93 5.33 11.55
C SER A 133 20.24 4.22 10.78
N GLN A 134 19.41 3.45 11.46
CA GLN A 134 18.67 2.32 10.90
C GLN A 134 17.22 2.35 11.34
N LEU A 135 16.31 2.24 10.37
CA LEU A 135 14.89 1.96 10.60
C LEU A 135 14.72 0.44 10.70
N ASN A 136 14.30 -0.05 11.86
CA ASN A 136 14.17 -1.50 12.11
C ASN A 136 12.77 -2.01 11.76
N TRP A 137 11.75 -1.22 12.05
CA TRP A 137 10.36 -1.51 11.76
C TRP A 137 9.58 -0.22 11.52
N LEU A 138 8.50 -0.34 10.76
CA LEU A 138 7.59 0.75 10.42
C LEU A 138 6.17 0.24 10.52
N ASP A 139 5.34 0.91 11.31
CA ASP A 139 3.90 0.73 11.37
C ASP A 139 3.22 1.96 10.79
N THR A 140 2.19 1.77 9.97
CA THR A 140 1.42 2.87 9.40
C THR A 140 -0.07 2.58 9.51
N THR A 141 -0.84 3.59 9.93
CA THR A 141 -2.31 3.56 9.92
C THR A 141 -2.81 4.70 9.04
N ARG A 142 -3.51 4.36 7.97
CA ARG A 142 -3.80 5.29 6.87
C ARG A 142 -5.26 5.23 6.44
N VAL A 143 -5.80 6.36 6.04
CA VAL A 143 -7.03 6.44 5.27
C VAL A 143 -6.67 6.30 3.78
N ARG A 144 -7.54 5.64 3.04
CA ARG A 144 -7.39 5.36 1.62
C ARG A 144 -8.59 5.93 0.87
N VAL A 145 -8.35 6.69 -0.19
CA VAL A 145 -9.37 7.19 -1.11
C VAL A 145 -8.96 6.81 -2.52
N GLY A 146 -9.86 6.19 -3.26
CA GLY A 146 -9.55 5.67 -4.60
C GLY A 146 -10.67 5.87 -5.60
N TRP A 147 -10.30 5.74 -6.86
CA TRP A 147 -11.21 5.70 -7.99
C TRP A 147 -10.98 4.41 -8.79
N ARG A 148 -12.06 3.66 -8.97
CA ARG A 148 -12.00 2.39 -9.68
C ARG A 148 -12.32 2.56 -11.15
N TRP A 149 -11.57 1.87 -11.99
CA TRP A 149 -11.86 1.65 -13.40
C TRP A 149 -11.84 0.15 -13.66
N ASP A 150 -13.03 -0.47 -13.70
CA ASP A 150 -13.22 -1.91 -13.78
C ASP A 150 -12.48 -2.64 -12.64
N ARG A 151 -11.41 -3.37 -12.95
CA ARG A 151 -10.57 -4.12 -12.01
C ARG A 151 -9.32 -3.37 -11.56
N VAL A 152 -9.15 -2.14 -12.01
CA VAL A 152 -8.04 -1.27 -11.62
C VAL A 152 -8.51 -0.25 -10.61
N LEU A 153 -7.78 -0.10 -9.53
CA LEU A 153 -8.02 0.91 -8.50
C LEU A 153 -6.81 1.84 -8.43
N PHE A 154 -7.03 3.12 -8.69
CA PHE A 154 -6.07 4.18 -8.41
C PHE A 154 -6.41 4.78 -7.05
N TYR A 155 -5.44 4.92 -6.17
CA TYR A 155 -5.72 5.41 -4.84
C TYR A 155 -4.61 6.30 -4.27
N GLY A 156 -5.03 7.21 -3.39
CA GLY A 156 -4.16 7.96 -2.51
C GLY A 156 -4.36 7.54 -1.06
N THR A 157 -3.31 7.63 -0.26
CA THR A 157 -3.32 7.32 1.16
C THR A 157 -2.67 8.42 1.96
N ALA A 158 -3.15 8.63 3.18
CA ALA A 158 -2.50 9.50 4.16
C ALA A 158 -2.83 9.03 5.59
N GLY A 159 -1.90 9.22 6.52
CA GLY A 159 -2.12 8.80 7.89
C GLY A 159 -0.92 8.97 8.80
N ALA A 160 -1.00 8.29 9.94
CA ALA A 160 0.06 8.25 10.93
C ALA A 160 1.11 7.19 10.59
N ALA A 161 2.34 7.45 10.99
CA ALA A 161 3.45 6.52 10.92
C ALA A 161 4.17 6.44 12.27
N VAL A 162 4.54 5.22 12.65
CA VAL A 162 5.34 4.95 13.85
C VAL A 162 6.48 4.05 13.45
N GLY A 163 7.72 4.37 13.86
CA GLY A 163 8.89 3.57 13.47
C GLY A 163 9.93 3.46 14.57
N GLY A 164 10.58 2.31 14.65
CA GLY A 164 11.72 2.09 15.54
C GLY A 164 13.03 2.44 14.83
N VAL A 165 13.69 3.50 15.28
CA VAL A 165 14.96 3.98 14.71
C VAL A 165 16.07 3.76 15.70
N THR A 166 17.11 3.03 15.29
CA THR A 166 18.37 2.86 16.05
C THR A 166 19.44 3.79 15.49
N ALA A 167 19.95 4.66 16.34
CA ALA A 167 21.13 5.47 16.05
C ALA A 167 22.35 4.88 16.76
N THR A 168 23.48 4.74 16.04
CA THR A 168 24.73 4.23 16.60
C THR A 168 25.84 5.20 16.28
N ALA A 169 26.59 5.60 17.29
CA ALA A 169 27.80 6.41 17.18
C ALA A 169 29.00 5.60 17.65
N ASN A 170 30.01 5.49 16.81
CA ASN A 170 31.30 4.88 17.12
C ASN A 170 32.36 5.93 17.02
N ALA A 171 33.27 5.96 17.99
CA ALA A 171 34.51 6.76 17.96
C ALA A 171 35.70 5.88 18.31
N SER A 172 36.79 6.02 17.57
CA SER A 172 38.06 5.33 17.85
C SER A 172 39.22 6.25 17.65
N ALA A 173 40.18 6.17 18.55
CA ALA A 173 41.46 6.88 18.46
C ALA A 173 42.61 5.93 18.79
N ALA A 174 43.76 6.11 18.11
CA ALA A 174 44.96 5.37 18.41
C ALA A 174 46.12 6.33 18.56
N ALA A 175 46.88 6.21 19.65
CA ALA A 175 48.10 6.98 19.94
C ALA A 175 49.15 6.10 20.60
N GLY A 176 50.41 6.17 20.11
CA GLY A 176 51.53 5.46 20.73
C GLY A 176 51.36 3.94 20.85
N GLY A 177 50.61 3.30 19.95
CA GLY A 177 50.34 1.87 19.99
C GLY A 177 49.17 1.44 20.91
N VAL A 178 48.51 2.38 21.57
CA VAL A 178 47.31 2.13 22.38
C VAL A 178 46.08 2.65 21.63
N GLY A 179 45.09 1.79 21.41
CA GLY A 179 43.78 2.14 20.80
C GLY A 179 42.68 2.17 21.82
N ALA A 180 41.78 3.18 21.73
CA ALA A 180 40.54 3.24 22.46
C ALA A 180 39.37 3.34 21.47
N ALA A 181 38.29 2.60 21.74
CA ALA A 181 37.04 2.67 20.98
C ALA A 181 35.84 2.78 21.91
N VAL A 182 34.89 3.60 21.55
CA VAL A 182 33.64 3.79 22.27
C VAL A 182 32.47 3.61 21.27
N THR A 183 31.49 2.81 21.64
CA THR A 183 30.25 2.64 20.88
C THR A 183 29.06 3.03 21.76
N VAL A 184 28.22 3.89 21.27
CA VAL A 184 26.95 4.27 21.88
C VAL A 184 25.85 3.96 20.89
N ALA A 185 24.84 3.20 21.33
CA ALA A 185 23.65 2.90 20.53
C ALA A 185 22.40 3.27 21.32
N ASP A 186 21.46 3.90 20.67
CA ASP A 186 20.16 4.27 21.23
C ASP A 186 19.06 3.93 20.23
N THR A 187 18.00 3.27 20.74
CA THR A 187 16.83 2.89 19.94
C THR A 187 15.61 3.64 20.45
N GLN A 188 14.97 4.40 19.58
CA GLN A 188 13.80 5.19 19.90
C GLN A 188 12.65 4.89 18.98
N THR A 189 11.43 4.87 19.56
CA THR A 189 10.19 4.85 18.78
C THR A 189 9.84 6.28 18.40
N ARG A 190 9.63 6.50 17.09
CA ARG A 190 9.32 7.80 16.52
C ARG A 190 7.93 7.82 15.93
N PHE A 191 7.25 8.94 16.09
CA PHE A 191 5.93 9.20 15.56
C PHE A 191 6.02 10.24 14.44
N GLY A 192 5.21 10.04 13.40
CA GLY A 192 5.20 10.90 12.25
C GLY A 192 3.95 10.73 11.40
N TRP A 193 4.07 11.10 10.16
CA TRP A 193 3.01 11.00 9.16
C TRP A 193 3.52 10.35 7.88
N THR A 194 2.58 9.83 7.11
CA THR A 194 2.84 9.24 5.80
C THR A 194 1.78 9.68 4.81
N ALA A 195 2.18 9.86 3.55
CA ALA A 195 1.28 10.05 2.44
C ALA A 195 1.81 9.28 1.24
N GLY A 196 0.90 8.76 0.42
CA GLY A 196 1.27 7.92 -0.70
C GLY A 196 0.21 7.83 -1.76
N ALA A 197 0.56 7.17 -2.85
CA ALA A 197 -0.36 6.82 -3.92
C ALA A 197 0.02 5.47 -4.51
N GLY A 198 -0.98 4.76 -5.03
CA GLY A 198 -0.78 3.45 -5.58
C GLY A 198 -1.80 3.06 -6.63
N LEU A 199 -1.52 1.93 -7.22
CA LEU A 199 -2.36 1.26 -8.17
C LEU A 199 -2.53 -0.20 -7.72
N GLU A 200 -3.76 -0.68 -7.76
CA GLU A 200 -4.11 -2.06 -7.42
C GLU A 200 -4.92 -2.69 -8.54
N TYR A 201 -4.58 -3.91 -8.91
CA TYR A 201 -5.27 -4.68 -9.93
C TYR A 201 -5.85 -5.96 -9.35
N ALA A 202 -7.17 -6.17 -9.52
CA ALA A 202 -7.86 -7.37 -9.08
C ALA A 202 -7.81 -8.45 -10.17
N PHE A 203 -7.13 -9.56 -9.91
CA PHE A 203 -7.11 -10.72 -10.79
C PHE A 203 -8.47 -11.45 -10.78
N ASN A 204 -9.05 -11.55 -9.59
CA ASN A 204 -10.37 -12.13 -9.35
C ASN A 204 -11.00 -11.49 -8.11
N ASN A 205 -12.11 -12.06 -7.60
CA ASN A 205 -12.84 -11.49 -6.46
C ASN A 205 -12.10 -11.63 -5.12
N TYR A 206 -11.04 -12.45 -5.08
CA TYR A 206 -10.31 -12.79 -3.85
C TYR A 206 -8.85 -12.32 -3.84
N LEU A 207 -8.28 -12.05 -5.01
CA LEU A 207 -6.84 -11.75 -5.12
C LEU A 207 -6.61 -10.49 -5.95
N SER A 208 -5.81 -9.58 -5.41
CA SER A 208 -5.28 -8.41 -6.11
C SER A 208 -3.78 -8.26 -5.89
N ALA A 209 -3.14 -7.50 -6.79
CA ALA A 209 -1.77 -7.03 -6.62
C ALA A 209 -1.74 -5.51 -6.60
N LYS A 210 -0.92 -4.94 -5.73
CA LYS A 210 -0.72 -3.48 -5.62
C LYS A 210 0.72 -3.08 -5.83
N VAL A 211 0.92 -1.87 -6.36
CA VAL A 211 2.19 -1.14 -6.33
C VAL A 211 1.90 0.22 -5.72
N GLU A 212 2.73 0.63 -4.76
CA GLU A 212 2.50 1.82 -3.97
C GLU A 212 3.81 2.58 -3.77
N TYR A 213 3.74 3.90 -3.89
CA TYR A 213 4.76 4.83 -3.43
C TYR A 213 4.27 5.51 -2.16
N MET A 214 5.15 5.61 -1.16
CA MET A 214 4.89 6.30 0.09
C MET A 214 6.04 7.24 0.44
N TYR A 215 5.71 8.41 0.92
CA TYR A 215 6.60 9.30 1.65
C TYR A 215 6.30 9.17 3.14
N VAL A 216 7.32 8.92 3.93
CA VAL A 216 7.24 8.77 5.39
C VAL A 216 8.14 9.81 6.04
N ASN A 217 7.59 10.57 6.98
CA ASN A 217 8.31 11.55 7.80
C ASN A 217 8.11 11.18 9.27
N LEU A 218 9.15 10.71 9.94
CA LEU A 218 9.13 10.34 11.36
C LEU A 218 9.50 11.51 12.29
N GLY A 219 9.31 12.75 11.82
CA GLY A 219 9.50 13.95 12.60
C GLY A 219 10.97 14.22 12.96
N THR A 220 11.13 15.26 13.77
CA THR A 220 12.44 15.64 14.34
C THR A 220 12.40 15.38 15.83
N GLN A 221 13.34 14.62 16.33
CA GLN A 221 13.51 14.41 17.77
C GLN A 221 14.92 14.76 18.20
N THR A 222 15.03 15.38 19.39
CA THR A 222 16.31 15.67 20.00
C THR A 222 16.78 14.41 20.73
N GLN A 223 17.89 13.84 20.27
CA GLN A 223 18.54 12.70 20.91
C GLN A 223 19.76 13.23 21.69
N ILE A 224 19.94 12.70 22.91
CA ILE A 224 21.12 12.99 23.75
C ILE A 224 21.37 14.50 23.87
N ASN A 225 20.38 15.28 24.34
CA ASN A 225 20.44 16.71 24.73
C ASN A 225 21.15 17.70 23.75
N VAL A 226 21.65 17.27 22.61
CA VAL A 226 22.47 18.09 21.69
C VAL A 226 22.24 17.81 20.22
N ASP A 227 21.51 16.76 19.83
CA ASP A 227 21.35 16.37 18.42
C ASP A 227 19.87 16.31 17.99
N SER A 228 19.52 17.07 16.97
CA SER A 228 18.22 17.01 16.33
C SER A 228 18.32 16.14 15.08
N VAL A 229 17.65 14.97 15.11
CA VAL A 229 17.64 14.02 14.00
C VAL A 229 16.29 14.02 13.32
N THR A 230 16.26 14.41 12.05
CA THR A 230 15.10 14.30 11.18
C THR A 230 15.24 13.08 10.29
N PHE A 231 14.23 12.21 10.26
CA PHE A 231 14.23 11.00 9.43
C PHE A 231 13.11 11.06 8.41
N ASN A 232 13.48 11.13 7.12
CA ASN A 232 12.56 11.09 6.00
C ASN A 232 12.92 9.92 5.08
N THR A 233 11.93 9.21 4.58
CA THR A 233 12.17 8.12 3.63
C THR A 233 11.06 8.06 2.57
N ASN A 234 11.47 7.75 1.35
CA ASN A 234 10.61 7.41 0.22
C ASN A 234 10.63 5.89 0.09
N ILE A 235 9.48 5.28 -0.08
CA ILE A 235 9.31 3.84 -0.16
C ILE A 235 8.54 3.52 -1.43
N VAL A 236 9.04 2.57 -2.21
CA VAL A 236 8.28 1.90 -3.28
C VAL A 236 8.13 0.45 -2.88
N ARG A 237 6.90 -0.03 -2.86
CA ARG A 237 6.58 -1.41 -2.51
C ARG A 237 5.55 -2.02 -3.44
N ALA A 238 5.60 -3.33 -3.59
CA ALA A 238 4.58 -4.14 -4.23
C ALA A 238 3.97 -5.09 -3.20
N GLY A 239 2.73 -5.48 -3.41
CA GLY A 239 2.03 -6.38 -2.49
C GLY A 239 0.95 -7.19 -3.18
N LEU A 240 0.54 -8.25 -2.49
CA LEU A 240 -0.59 -9.09 -2.86
C LEU A 240 -1.61 -9.02 -1.74
N ASN A 241 -2.88 -8.78 -2.07
CA ASN A 241 -3.98 -8.72 -1.11
C ASN A 241 -4.99 -9.82 -1.39
N MET A 242 -5.47 -10.47 -0.33
CA MET A 242 -6.57 -11.41 -0.33
C MET A 242 -7.80 -10.72 0.25
N HIS A 243 -8.89 -10.71 -0.50
CA HIS A 243 -10.18 -10.08 -0.17
C HIS A 243 -11.19 -11.10 0.35
N PHE A 244 -12.04 -10.67 1.31
CA PHE A 244 -13.06 -11.48 1.96
C PHE A 244 -14.44 -10.86 1.87
#